data_4cf3acc23b99bc7c6c9f3e5b6b3f8833
#
_entry.id   4cf3acc23b99bc7c6c9f3e5b6b3f8833
#
_cell.length_a   1.000
_cell.length_b   1.000
_cell.length_c   1.000
_cell.angle_alpha   90.00
_cell.angle_beta   90.00
_cell.angle_gamma   90.00
#
_symmetry.space_group_name_H-M   'P 1'
#
loop_
_entity.id
_entity.type
_entity.pdbx_description
1 polymer ?
#
loop_
_entity_poly.entity_id
_entity_poly.type
_entity_poly.pdbx_seq_one_letter_code
_entity_poly.pdbx_strand_id
1 'polypeptide(L)'
;NQWAKKAVLLSFRLNDNYVQAAGEHVQFYDKVPTKFADWSEAQFKEAGVRVVPPAVARKGSYVAAGAVLMPSYVNIGAYVDQGAMVDTWATVGSCAQIGKNVHLSGGVGIGGVLEPLQANPTIIEDNCFIGARSEIVEGVIVEEGAVISMGVYIGQSTRIYDRETGEIHRGRVPAGSVVVPGSLPSEDGTHSLYAAIIVKKVDAQTRAKTAVNELLRLD
;
A
#
# COMPACT_ATOMS: atom_id res chain seq x y z
N ASN A 1 -8.27 14.80 5.60
CA ASN A 1 -9.44 15.39 4.91
C ASN A 1 -10.69 14.53 5.09
N GLN A 2 -11.40 14.71 6.22
CA GLN A 2 -12.62 13.93 6.52
C GLN A 2 -13.74 14.10 5.47
N TRP A 3 -13.77 15.25 4.79
CA TRP A 3 -14.74 15.49 3.73
C TRP A 3 -14.54 14.54 2.52
N ALA A 4 -13.31 14.19 2.16
CA ALA A 4 -13.02 13.28 1.07
C ALA A 4 -13.56 11.87 1.37
N LYS A 5 -13.35 11.38 2.59
CA LYS A 5 -13.92 10.10 3.06
C LYS A 5 -15.46 10.13 3.06
N LYS A 6 -16.07 11.25 3.50
CA LYS A 6 -17.52 11.42 3.44
C LYS A 6 -18.04 11.41 2.00
N ALA A 7 -17.31 12.04 1.07
CA ALA A 7 -17.66 12.02 -0.36
C ALA A 7 -17.64 10.60 -0.93
N VAL A 8 -16.64 9.79 -0.57
CA VAL A 8 -16.54 8.38 -0.96
C VAL A 8 -17.74 7.60 -0.41
N LEU A 9 -18.05 7.73 0.89
CA LEU A 9 -19.21 7.06 1.51
C LEU A 9 -20.53 7.46 0.86
N LEU A 10 -20.69 8.75 0.51
CA LEU A 10 -21.89 9.25 -0.15
C LEU A 10 -22.01 8.69 -1.57
N SER A 11 -20.92 8.57 -2.31
CA SER A 11 -20.94 8.04 -3.68
C SER A 11 -21.51 6.62 -3.74
N PHE A 12 -21.27 5.78 -2.74
CA PHE A 12 -21.84 4.44 -2.65
C PHE A 12 -23.37 4.42 -2.46
N ARG A 13 -23.95 5.51 -1.93
CA ARG A 13 -25.41 5.66 -1.77
C ARG A 13 -26.09 6.27 -2.98
N LEU A 14 -25.35 7.04 -3.77
CA LEU A 14 -25.90 7.76 -4.93
C LEU A 14 -25.86 6.94 -6.22
N ASN A 15 -25.14 5.83 -6.23
CA ASN A 15 -24.98 4.99 -7.43
C ASN A 15 -25.51 3.59 -7.17
N ASP A 16 -26.20 3.04 -8.16
CA ASP A 16 -26.61 1.64 -8.18
C ASP A 16 -25.54 0.77 -8.85
N ASN A 17 -25.57 -0.54 -8.55
CA ASN A 17 -24.73 -1.50 -9.23
C ASN A 17 -25.14 -1.64 -10.70
N TYR A 18 -24.17 -1.75 -11.57
CA TYR A 18 -24.37 -2.01 -13.00
C TYR A 18 -23.29 -2.92 -13.55
N VAL A 19 -23.55 -3.53 -14.70
CA VAL A 19 -22.58 -4.39 -15.39
C VAL A 19 -21.50 -3.51 -16.02
N GLN A 20 -20.25 -3.83 -15.71
CA GLN A 20 -19.06 -3.18 -16.24
C GLN A 20 -18.25 -4.20 -17.04
N ALA A 21 -18.01 -3.95 -18.32
CA ALA A 21 -17.15 -4.77 -19.15
C ALA A 21 -15.67 -4.52 -18.84
N ALA A 22 -14.88 -5.60 -18.78
CA ALA A 22 -13.43 -5.55 -18.68
C ALA A 22 -12.81 -6.42 -19.78
N GLY A 23 -12.89 -5.93 -21.01
CA GLY A 23 -12.60 -6.69 -22.22
C GLY A 23 -13.79 -7.56 -22.66
N GLU A 24 -13.54 -8.51 -23.55
CA GLU A 24 -14.60 -9.34 -24.17
C GLU A 24 -15.12 -10.47 -23.25
N HIS A 25 -14.34 -10.87 -22.25
CA HIS A 25 -14.60 -12.11 -21.52
C HIS A 25 -14.79 -11.92 -20.02
N VAL A 26 -14.63 -10.70 -19.50
CA VAL A 26 -14.74 -10.41 -18.06
C VAL A 26 -15.77 -9.31 -17.84
N GLN A 27 -16.68 -9.55 -16.89
CA GLN A 27 -17.66 -8.57 -16.46
C GLN A 27 -17.60 -8.42 -14.94
N PHE A 28 -17.82 -7.20 -14.49
CA PHE A 28 -18.01 -6.88 -13.08
C PHE A 28 -19.44 -6.37 -12.85
N TYR A 29 -19.93 -6.45 -11.63
CA TYR A 29 -21.20 -5.88 -11.22
C TYR A 29 -21.00 -5.06 -9.95
N ASP A 30 -20.78 -3.77 -10.11
CA ASP A 30 -20.46 -2.86 -9.01
C ASP A 30 -20.94 -1.44 -9.34
N LYS A 31 -21.03 -0.61 -8.32
CA LYS A 31 -21.43 0.80 -8.43
C LYS A 31 -20.25 1.75 -8.69
N VAL A 32 -19.03 1.31 -8.49
CA VAL A 32 -17.82 2.11 -8.73
C VAL A 32 -17.17 1.67 -10.03
N PRO A 33 -17.08 2.54 -11.05
CA PRO A 33 -16.39 2.21 -12.30
C PRO A 33 -14.93 1.87 -12.07
N THR A 34 -14.38 1.03 -12.95
CA THR A 34 -12.92 0.89 -13.05
C THR A 34 -12.31 2.16 -13.65
N LYS A 35 -11.15 2.57 -13.14
CA LYS A 35 -10.52 3.85 -13.50
C LYS A 35 -10.15 3.94 -14.99
N PHE A 36 -9.69 2.84 -15.56
CA PHE A 36 -9.08 2.78 -16.89
C PHE A 36 -10.00 2.20 -17.96
N ALA A 37 -11.28 1.91 -17.67
CA ALA A 37 -12.19 1.20 -18.57
C ALA A 37 -12.33 1.86 -19.95
N ASP A 38 -12.38 3.21 -19.99
CA ASP A 38 -12.63 3.98 -21.20
C ASP A 38 -11.37 4.70 -21.71
N TRP A 39 -10.18 4.33 -21.21
CA TRP A 39 -8.95 5.00 -21.59
C TRP A 39 -8.43 4.52 -22.93
N SER A 40 -8.10 5.48 -23.80
CA SER A 40 -7.38 5.25 -25.04
C SER A 40 -5.86 5.11 -24.79
N GLU A 41 -5.15 4.53 -25.75
CA GLU A 41 -3.68 4.45 -25.72
C GLU A 41 -3.02 5.83 -25.50
N ALA A 42 -3.58 6.89 -26.11
CA ALA A 42 -3.09 8.26 -25.94
C ALA A 42 -3.19 8.72 -24.47
N GLN A 43 -4.28 8.40 -23.79
CA GLN A 43 -4.47 8.76 -22.38
C GLN A 43 -3.51 8.00 -21.46
N PHE A 44 -3.23 6.72 -21.74
CA PHE A 44 -2.20 5.98 -20.98
C PHE A 44 -0.80 6.57 -21.18
N LYS A 45 -0.44 6.93 -22.42
CA LYS A 45 0.84 7.58 -22.74
C LYS A 45 0.98 8.94 -22.07
N GLU A 46 -0.06 9.78 -22.14
CA GLU A 46 -0.08 11.09 -21.49
C GLU A 46 0.05 10.98 -19.96
N ALA A 47 -0.68 10.03 -19.36
CA ALA A 47 -0.62 9.79 -17.92
C ALA A 47 0.70 9.15 -17.47
N GLY A 48 1.43 8.51 -18.38
CA GLY A 48 2.71 7.85 -18.08
C GLY A 48 2.59 6.70 -17.08
N VAL A 49 1.47 5.96 -17.11
CA VAL A 49 1.21 4.86 -16.19
C VAL A 49 1.25 3.53 -16.93
N ARG A 50 1.77 2.50 -16.27
CA ARG A 50 1.72 1.12 -16.77
C ARG A 50 0.75 0.30 -15.93
N VAL A 51 -0.21 -0.34 -16.60
CA VAL A 51 -1.27 -1.15 -15.97
C VAL A 51 -1.26 -2.54 -16.58
N VAL A 52 -0.82 -3.53 -15.80
CA VAL A 52 -0.67 -4.91 -16.25
C VAL A 52 -1.95 -5.69 -15.98
N PRO A 53 -2.53 -6.39 -16.98
CA PRO A 53 -3.74 -7.17 -16.75
C PRO A 53 -3.53 -8.31 -15.73
N PRO A 54 -4.46 -8.61 -14.86
CA PRO A 54 -5.75 -7.94 -14.62
C PRO A 54 -5.73 -6.94 -13.46
N ALA A 55 -4.81 -5.96 -13.44
CA ALA A 55 -4.81 -4.92 -12.43
C ALA A 55 -6.12 -4.13 -12.47
N VAL A 56 -6.69 -3.86 -11.29
CA VAL A 56 -7.92 -3.08 -11.13
C VAL A 56 -7.66 -1.85 -10.26
N ALA A 57 -7.89 -0.67 -10.82
CA ALA A 57 -7.98 0.55 -10.04
C ALA A 57 -9.42 1.10 -10.13
N ARG A 58 -10.02 1.47 -9.01
CA ARG A 58 -11.35 2.07 -8.96
C ARG A 58 -11.29 3.54 -9.34
N LYS A 59 -12.30 4.03 -10.06
CA LYS A 59 -12.48 5.47 -10.31
C LYS A 59 -12.54 6.23 -8.98
N GLY A 60 -11.87 7.39 -8.91
CA GLY A 60 -11.66 8.13 -7.66
C GLY A 60 -10.37 7.77 -6.93
N SER A 61 -9.58 6.80 -7.42
CA SER A 61 -8.17 6.67 -7.04
C SER A 61 -7.29 7.59 -7.88
N TYR A 62 -6.11 7.93 -7.36
CA TYR A 62 -5.08 8.64 -8.11
C TYR A 62 -3.86 7.73 -8.32
N VAL A 63 -3.35 7.71 -9.54
CA VAL A 63 -2.13 6.98 -9.92
C VAL A 63 -1.27 7.93 -10.73
N ALA A 64 -0.10 8.27 -10.21
CA ALA A 64 0.81 9.24 -10.80
C ALA A 64 1.65 8.66 -11.94
N ALA A 65 2.25 9.55 -12.74
CA ALA A 65 3.18 9.17 -13.81
C ALA A 65 4.36 8.33 -13.30
N GLY A 66 4.81 7.36 -14.09
CA GLY A 66 5.87 6.43 -13.73
C GLY A 66 5.45 5.33 -12.74
N ALA A 67 4.21 5.35 -12.25
CA ALA A 67 3.70 4.27 -11.43
C ALA A 67 3.39 3.02 -12.27
N VAL A 68 3.66 1.86 -11.70
CA VAL A 68 3.37 0.56 -12.30
C VAL A 68 2.40 -0.21 -11.41
N LEU A 69 1.27 -0.59 -11.98
CA LEU A 69 0.33 -1.52 -11.36
C LEU A 69 0.50 -2.88 -12.02
N MET A 70 1.15 -3.81 -11.34
CA MET A 70 1.09 -5.24 -11.68
C MET A 70 -0.34 -5.74 -11.42
N PRO A 71 -0.70 -7.01 -11.70
CA PRO A 71 -2.01 -7.55 -11.32
C PRO A 71 -2.31 -7.30 -9.85
N SER A 72 -3.00 -6.23 -9.53
CA SER A 72 -3.16 -5.67 -8.19
C SER A 72 -4.48 -4.93 -8.05
N TYR A 73 -4.79 -4.44 -6.87
CA TYR A 73 -6.03 -3.71 -6.62
C TYR A 73 -5.76 -2.36 -5.93
N VAL A 74 -6.28 -1.29 -6.52
CA VAL A 74 -6.21 0.07 -5.96
C VAL A 74 -7.63 0.60 -5.74
N ASN A 75 -8.00 0.79 -4.48
CA ASN A 75 -9.37 1.16 -4.09
C ASN A 75 -9.64 2.65 -4.29
N ILE A 76 -10.92 3.02 -4.24
CA ILE A 76 -11.42 4.40 -4.32
C ILE A 76 -10.78 5.29 -3.25
N GLY A 77 -10.41 6.52 -3.61
CA GLY A 77 -9.76 7.47 -2.72
C GLY A 77 -8.28 7.21 -2.45
N ALA A 78 -7.74 6.06 -2.86
CA ALA A 78 -6.32 5.77 -2.72
C ALA A 78 -5.46 6.67 -3.60
N TYR A 79 -4.27 6.99 -3.11
CA TYR A 79 -3.26 7.78 -3.79
C TYR A 79 -1.99 6.95 -3.98
N VAL A 80 -1.54 6.81 -5.20
CA VAL A 80 -0.28 6.13 -5.58
C VAL A 80 0.59 7.14 -6.31
N ASP A 81 1.71 7.53 -5.71
CA ASP A 81 2.57 8.58 -6.21
C ASP A 81 3.56 8.10 -7.27
N GLN A 82 4.31 9.06 -7.81
CA GLN A 82 5.26 8.90 -8.90
C GLN A 82 6.27 7.78 -8.63
N GLY A 83 6.50 6.95 -9.65
CA GLY A 83 7.50 5.90 -9.58
C GLY A 83 7.19 4.75 -8.62
N ALA A 84 6.00 4.73 -8.00
CA ALA A 84 5.61 3.63 -7.14
C ALA A 84 5.34 2.34 -7.94
N MET A 85 5.64 1.19 -7.33
CA MET A 85 5.31 -0.14 -7.83
C MET A 85 4.28 -0.79 -6.90
N VAL A 86 3.11 -1.10 -7.42
CA VAL A 86 2.11 -1.95 -6.76
C VAL A 86 2.21 -3.33 -7.40
N ASP A 87 2.95 -4.24 -6.75
CA ASP A 87 3.30 -5.52 -7.32
C ASP A 87 2.15 -6.53 -7.25
N THR A 88 2.39 -7.72 -7.79
CA THR A 88 1.39 -8.76 -8.04
C THR A 88 0.60 -9.14 -6.79
N TRP A 89 -0.72 -9.03 -6.89
CA TRP A 89 -1.70 -9.28 -5.82
C TRP A 89 -1.57 -8.36 -4.59
N ALA A 90 -0.83 -7.25 -4.70
CA ALA A 90 -0.85 -6.22 -3.68
C ALA A 90 -2.18 -5.44 -3.71
N THR A 91 -2.57 -4.93 -2.56
CA THR A 91 -3.81 -4.16 -2.37
C THR A 91 -3.50 -2.82 -1.75
N VAL A 92 -3.98 -1.75 -2.38
CA VAL A 92 -3.99 -0.41 -1.79
C VAL A 92 -5.43 -0.09 -1.38
N GLY A 93 -5.67 -0.10 -0.08
CA GLY A 93 -6.99 0.11 0.52
C GLY A 93 -7.54 1.52 0.29
N SER A 94 -8.82 1.69 0.56
CA SER A 94 -9.51 2.98 0.36
C SER A 94 -8.82 4.12 1.11
N CYS A 95 -8.57 5.22 0.41
CA CYS A 95 -7.90 6.43 0.92
C CYS A 95 -6.45 6.23 1.41
N ALA A 96 -5.85 5.06 1.29
CA ALA A 96 -4.45 4.86 1.63
C ALA A 96 -3.54 5.73 0.75
N GLN A 97 -2.41 6.16 1.31
CA GLN A 97 -1.48 7.08 0.68
C GLN A 97 -0.14 6.40 0.47
N ILE A 98 0.25 6.20 -0.78
CA ILE A 98 1.53 5.59 -1.17
C ILE A 98 2.42 6.68 -1.78
N GLY A 99 3.56 6.92 -1.16
CA GLY A 99 4.52 7.94 -1.55
C GLY A 99 5.35 7.58 -2.78
N LYS A 100 6.24 8.48 -3.16
CA LYS A 100 7.11 8.36 -4.34
C LYS A 100 8.07 7.18 -4.20
N ASN A 101 8.30 6.50 -5.32
CA ASN A 101 9.26 5.38 -5.41
C ASN A 101 9.03 4.27 -4.38
N VAL A 102 7.85 4.17 -3.81
CA VAL A 102 7.49 3.07 -2.91
C VAL A 102 7.35 1.79 -3.71
N HIS A 103 7.92 0.71 -3.17
CA HIS A 103 7.69 -0.63 -3.69
C HIS A 103 6.81 -1.43 -2.72
N LEU A 104 5.60 -1.75 -3.14
CA LEU A 104 4.74 -2.72 -2.48
C LEU A 104 4.95 -4.07 -3.15
N SER A 105 5.63 -4.99 -2.47
CA SER A 105 5.94 -6.32 -3.03
C SER A 105 4.71 -7.20 -3.14
N GLY A 106 4.86 -8.37 -3.77
CA GLY A 106 3.76 -9.29 -4.05
C GLY A 106 2.91 -9.63 -2.83
N GLY A 107 1.60 -9.44 -2.97
CA GLY A 107 0.62 -9.75 -1.94
C GLY A 107 0.65 -8.87 -0.70
N VAL A 108 1.26 -7.69 -0.77
CA VAL A 108 1.19 -6.68 0.31
C VAL A 108 -0.22 -6.15 0.44
N GLY A 109 -0.72 -6.02 1.68
CA GLY A 109 -1.98 -5.36 1.98
C GLY A 109 -1.76 -4.03 2.70
N ILE A 110 -2.24 -2.94 2.09
CA ILE A 110 -2.31 -1.63 2.73
C ILE A 110 -3.76 -1.35 3.07
N GLY A 111 -4.06 -1.22 4.36
CA GLY A 111 -5.41 -1.10 4.89
C GLY A 111 -6.12 0.19 4.46
N GLY A 112 -7.43 0.08 4.26
CA GLY A 112 -8.30 1.20 3.94
C GLY A 112 -8.96 1.82 5.18
N VAL A 113 -9.81 2.82 4.94
CA VAL A 113 -10.49 3.58 6.00
C VAL A 113 -12.00 3.32 6.09
N LEU A 114 -12.57 2.50 5.19
CA LEU A 114 -14.02 2.38 5.07
C LEU A 114 -14.60 1.25 5.91
N GLU A 115 -13.90 0.11 5.98
CA GLU A 115 -14.42 -1.08 6.66
C GLU A 115 -13.28 -1.94 7.23
N PRO A 116 -13.11 -1.98 8.57
CA PRO A 116 -13.78 -1.13 9.55
C PRO A 116 -13.46 0.36 9.36
N LEU A 117 -14.35 1.22 9.84
CA LEU A 117 -14.21 2.67 9.69
C LEU A 117 -12.98 3.18 10.46
N GLN A 118 -12.00 3.71 9.75
CA GLN A 118 -10.78 4.28 10.34
C GLN A 118 -10.82 5.82 10.30
N ALA A 119 -10.26 6.46 11.33
CA ALA A 119 -10.16 7.93 11.39
C ALA A 119 -9.12 8.47 10.42
N ASN A 120 -7.97 7.81 10.34
CA ASN A 120 -6.80 8.22 9.56
C ASN A 120 -6.48 7.20 8.47
N PRO A 121 -5.97 7.64 7.30
CA PRO A 121 -5.48 6.74 6.28
C PRO A 121 -4.15 6.10 6.70
N THR A 122 -3.90 4.89 6.21
CA THR A 122 -2.57 4.31 6.22
C THR A 122 -1.69 5.07 5.25
N ILE A 123 -0.48 5.43 5.68
CA ILE A 123 0.47 6.24 4.91
C ILE A 123 1.80 5.49 4.81
N ILE A 124 2.25 5.26 3.60
CA ILE A 124 3.60 4.80 3.30
C ILE A 124 4.32 5.98 2.67
N GLU A 125 5.28 6.56 3.37
CA GLU A 125 6.04 7.72 2.88
C GLU A 125 7.03 7.33 1.77
N ASP A 126 7.70 8.34 1.20
CA ASP A 126 8.57 8.17 0.03
C ASP A 126 9.70 7.15 0.25
N ASN A 127 10.10 6.50 -0.82
CA ASN A 127 11.27 5.60 -0.88
C ASN A 127 11.20 4.39 0.07
N CYS A 128 10.02 4.01 0.55
CA CYS A 128 9.81 2.82 1.35
C CYS A 128 9.77 1.56 0.50
N PHE A 129 10.25 0.45 1.09
CA PHE A 129 10.08 -0.89 0.56
C PHE A 129 9.25 -1.73 1.53
N ILE A 130 8.13 -2.28 1.04
CA ILE A 130 7.24 -3.15 1.84
C ILE A 130 7.35 -4.57 1.29
N GLY A 131 7.93 -5.46 2.09
CA GLY A 131 8.20 -6.85 1.72
C GLY A 131 6.94 -7.68 1.53
N ALA A 132 7.04 -8.71 0.69
CA ALA A 132 5.94 -9.56 0.28
C ALA A 132 5.10 -10.09 1.44
N ARG A 133 3.77 -10.10 1.27
CA ARG A 133 2.80 -10.60 2.26
C ARG A 133 2.80 -9.84 3.59
N SER A 134 3.32 -8.62 3.62
CA SER A 134 3.17 -7.74 4.79
C SER A 134 1.84 -7.01 4.75
N GLU A 135 1.28 -6.72 5.94
CA GLU A 135 0.04 -5.97 6.11
C GLU A 135 0.31 -4.72 6.96
N ILE A 136 0.01 -3.54 6.43
CA ILE A 136 0.11 -2.26 7.14
C ILE A 136 -1.28 -1.63 7.15
N VAL A 137 -1.90 -1.55 8.31
CA VAL A 137 -3.33 -1.23 8.43
C VAL A 137 -3.62 -0.19 9.52
N GLU A 138 -4.90 0.16 9.69
CA GLU A 138 -5.40 0.98 10.80
C GLU A 138 -4.77 2.38 10.91
N GLY A 139 -4.40 2.98 9.76
CA GLY A 139 -3.83 4.33 9.75
C GLY A 139 -2.39 4.41 10.27
N VAL A 140 -1.66 3.32 10.26
CA VAL A 140 -0.22 3.29 10.55
C VAL A 140 0.53 4.12 9.53
N ILE A 141 1.57 4.83 9.98
CA ILE A 141 2.48 5.59 9.14
C ILE A 141 3.82 4.85 9.07
N VAL A 142 4.28 4.55 7.87
CA VAL A 142 5.65 4.07 7.61
C VAL A 142 6.44 5.24 7.07
N GLU A 143 7.39 5.74 7.84
CA GLU A 143 8.15 6.93 7.49
C GLU A 143 9.21 6.66 6.41
N GLU A 144 9.64 7.74 5.77
CA GLU A 144 10.49 7.76 4.59
C GLU A 144 11.67 6.78 4.68
N GLY A 145 11.90 6.05 3.58
CA GLY A 145 13.04 5.18 3.40
C GLY A 145 13.07 3.93 4.29
N ALA A 146 11.99 3.64 5.02
CA ALA A 146 11.90 2.43 5.81
C ALA A 146 11.79 1.18 4.92
N VAL A 147 12.36 0.09 5.40
CA VAL A 147 12.33 -1.23 4.75
C VAL A 147 11.63 -2.22 5.67
N ILE A 148 10.46 -2.65 5.25
CA ILE A 148 9.70 -3.70 5.92
C ILE A 148 10.04 -5.03 5.26
N SER A 149 10.49 -6.01 6.02
CA SER A 149 10.76 -7.36 5.52
C SER A 149 9.45 -8.07 5.16
N MET A 150 9.53 -9.21 4.50
CA MET A 150 8.36 -10.03 4.19
C MET A 150 7.66 -10.52 5.47
N GLY A 151 6.32 -10.63 5.42
CA GLY A 151 5.51 -11.21 6.50
C GLY A 151 5.44 -10.38 7.77
N VAL A 152 5.54 -9.06 7.68
CA VAL A 152 5.39 -8.16 8.83
C VAL A 152 3.98 -7.60 8.87
N TYR A 153 3.32 -7.70 10.03
CA TYR A 153 1.93 -7.26 10.23
C TYR A 153 1.89 -6.11 11.24
N ILE A 154 1.46 -4.92 10.81
CA ILE A 154 1.45 -3.72 11.65
C ILE A 154 0.07 -3.06 11.62
N GLY A 155 -0.60 -3.09 12.78
CA GLY A 155 -1.76 -2.27 13.11
C GLY A 155 -1.43 -1.28 14.24
N GLN A 156 -2.41 -0.48 14.67
CA GLN A 156 -2.20 0.56 15.69
C GLN A 156 -1.69 0.02 17.03
N SER A 157 -2.10 -1.17 17.41
CA SER A 157 -1.70 -1.81 18.67
C SER A 157 -0.41 -2.61 18.58
N THR A 158 0.10 -2.87 17.38
CA THR A 158 1.31 -3.67 17.19
C THR A 158 2.50 -3.00 17.84
N ARG A 159 3.21 -3.75 18.69
CA ARG A 159 4.48 -3.30 19.28
C ARG A 159 5.56 -3.35 18.21
N ILE A 160 6.20 -2.22 17.97
CA ILE A 160 7.34 -2.08 17.05
C ILE A 160 8.55 -1.83 17.94
N TYR A 161 9.30 -2.89 18.24
CA TYR A 161 10.41 -2.84 19.18
C TYR A 161 11.73 -2.52 18.47
N ASP A 162 12.37 -1.46 18.89
CA ASP A 162 13.74 -1.14 18.43
C ASP A 162 14.75 -1.86 19.32
N ARG A 163 15.44 -2.84 18.75
CA ARG A 163 16.40 -3.68 19.51
C ARG A 163 17.68 -2.94 19.91
N GLU A 164 17.98 -1.80 19.27
CA GLU A 164 19.19 -1.02 19.58
C GLU A 164 18.93 -0.08 20.77
N THR A 165 17.74 0.51 20.84
CA THR A 165 17.38 1.48 21.88
C THR A 165 16.52 0.89 23.00
N GLY A 166 15.84 -0.23 22.76
CA GLY A 166 14.82 -0.79 23.64
C GLY A 166 13.47 -0.07 23.59
N GLU A 167 13.32 0.91 22.71
CA GLU A 167 12.08 1.68 22.59
C GLU A 167 10.98 0.88 21.89
N ILE A 168 9.73 1.08 22.32
CA ILE A 168 8.54 0.49 21.68
C ILE A 168 7.72 1.60 21.02
N HIS A 169 7.65 1.58 19.71
CA HIS A 169 6.77 2.44 18.92
C HIS A 169 5.42 1.75 18.67
N ARG A 170 4.37 2.55 18.41
CA ARG A 170 3.05 2.11 17.96
C ARG A 170 2.48 3.08 16.94
N GLY A 171 1.74 2.55 15.96
CA GLY A 171 1.10 3.35 14.92
C GLY A 171 2.06 4.05 13.96
N ARG A 172 3.37 3.91 14.14
CA ARG A 172 4.39 4.58 13.32
C ARG A 172 5.69 3.77 13.29
N VAL A 173 6.20 3.53 12.09
CA VAL A 173 7.55 3.00 11.86
C VAL A 173 8.48 4.17 11.59
N PRO A 174 9.54 4.39 12.40
CA PRO A 174 10.47 5.50 12.21
C PRO A 174 11.24 5.42 10.89
N ALA A 175 11.58 6.59 10.34
CA ALA A 175 12.29 6.71 9.06
C ALA A 175 13.57 5.87 9.01
N GLY A 176 13.81 5.29 7.83
CA GLY A 176 15.00 4.48 7.55
C GLY A 176 15.15 3.23 8.42
N SER A 177 14.09 2.76 9.08
CA SER A 177 14.14 1.54 9.89
C SER A 177 14.07 0.28 9.02
N VAL A 178 14.86 -0.73 9.35
CA VAL A 178 14.70 -2.09 8.80
C VAL A 178 13.94 -2.93 9.81
N VAL A 179 12.74 -3.37 9.42
CA VAL A 179 11.78 -4.06 10.28
C VAL A 179 11.59 -5.50 9.83
N VAL A 180 11.63 -6.43 10.78
CA VAL A 180 11.41 -7.87 10.55
C VAL A 180 10.31 -8.39 11.46
N PRO A 181 9.65 -9.52 11.12
CA PRO A 181 8.71 -10.15 12.04
C PRO A 181 9.44 -10.73 13.25
N GLY A 182 8.81 -10.69 14.41
CA GLY A 182 9.36 -11.24 15.63
C GLY A 182 8.31 -11.42 16.72
N SER A 183 8.75 -11.62 17.94
CA SER A 183 7.89 -11.71 19.10
C SER A 183 8.56 -11.12 20.35
N LEU A 184 7.76 -10.69 21.28
CA LEU A 184 8.22 -10.26 22.60
C LEU A 184 7.60 -11.16 23.68
N PRO A 185 8.38 -11.62 24.67
CA PRO A 185 7.87 -12.45 25.74
C PRO A 185 6.86 -11.68 26.61
N SER A 186 5.96 -12.41 27.25
CA SER A 186 5.14 -11.90 28.35
C SER A 186 6.01 -11.65 29.57
N GLU A 187 5.52 -10.84 30.52
CA GLU A 187 6.24 -10.52 31.75
C GLU A 187 6.55 -11.77 32.57
N ASP A 188 5.62 -12.76 32.60
CA ASP A 188 5.75 -14.02 33.29
C ASP A 188 6.54 -15.10 32.51
N GLY A 189 6.95 -14.82 31.28
CA GLY A 189 7.68 -15.71 30.39
C GLY A 189 6.89 -16.94 29.90
N THR A 190 5.58 -17.01 30.14
CA THR A 190 4.77 -18.18 29.78
C THR A 190 4.41 -18.25 28.32
N HIS A 191 4.43 -17.11 27.60
CA HIS A 191 4.13 -17.02 26.16
C HIS A 191 4.86 -15.84 25.51
N SER A 192 4.80 -15.77 24.19
CA SER A 192 5.27 -14.62 23.42
C SER A 192 4.18 -14.12 22.52
N LEU A 193 4.09 -12.79 22.36
CA LEU A 193 3.18 -12.15 21.43
C LEU A 193 3.95 -11.61 20.22
N TYR A 194 3.30 -11.67 19.05
CA TYR A 194 3.84 -11.07 17.84
C TYR A 194 4.25 -9.62 18.07
N ALA A 195 5.38 -9.25 17.49
CA ALA A 195 5.88 -7.88 17.44
C ALA A 195 6.65 -7.67 16.13
N ALA A 196 6.66 -6.43 15.64
CA ALA A 196 7.58 -6.02 14.61
C ALA A 196 8.89 -5.57 15.27
N ILE A 197 10.04 -5.97 14.72
CA ILE A 197 11.35 -5.69 15.34
C ILE A 197 12.16 -4.82 14.39
N ILE A 198 12.52 -3.61 14.83
CA ILE A 198 13.52 -2.78 14.16
C ILE A 198 14.89 -3.40 14.49
N VAL A 199 15.58 -3.90 13.46
CA VAL A 199 16.86 -4.61 13.63
C VAL A 199 18.06 -3.74 13.34
N LYS A 200 17.90 -2.68 12.57
CA LYS A 200 18.93 -1.68 12.23
C LYS A 200 18.32 -0.52 11.45
N LYS A 201 19.15 0.48 11.16
CA LYS A 201 18.84 1.48 10.14
C LYS A 201 19.29 1.02 8.76
N VAL A 202 18.64 1.55 7.71
CA VAL A 202 18.94 1.25 6.30
C VAL A 202 20.37 1.70 5.99
N ASP A 203 21.14 0.78 5.45
CA ASP A 203 22.52 0.98 4.97
C ASP A 203 22.62 0.78 3.44
N ALA A 204 23.81 0.97 2.88
CA ALA A 204 24.06 0.81 1.45
C ALA A 204 23.74 -0.62 0.95
N GLN A 205 23.99 -1.64 1.77
CA GLN A 205 23.69 -3.03 1.42
C GLN A 205 22.17 -3.28 1.38
N THR A 206 21.42 -2.71 2.33
CA THR A 206 19.95 -2.78 2.36
C THR A 206 19.39 -2.09 1.13
N ARG A 207 19.86 -0.88 0.78
CA ARG A 207 19.42 -0.14 -0.41
C ARG A 207 19.68 -0.95 -1.70
N ALA A 208 20.84 -1.56 -1.84
CA ALA A 208 21.15 -2.37 -3.01
C ALA A 208 20.20 -3.57 -3.19
N LYS A 209 19.75 -4.19 -2.08
CA LYS A 209 18.80 -5.31 -2.10
C LYS A 209 17.38 -4.91 -2.43
N THR A 210 17.00 -3.67 -2.11
CA THR A 210 15.65 -3.14 -2.31
C THR A 210 15.54 -2.22 -3.52
N ALA A 211 16.68 -1.98 -4.23
CA ALA A 211 16.73 -1.15 -5.42
C ALA A 211 15.80 -1.70 -6.51
N VAL A 212 15.09 -0.80 -7.14
CA VAL A 212 14.22 -1.11 -8.26
C VAL A 212 15.08 -1.38 -9.50
N ASN A 213 14.71 -2.40 -10.27
CA ASN A 213 15.31 -2.62 -11.57
C ASN A 213 14.79 -1.56 -12.57
N GLU A 214 15.54 -0.49 -12.74
CA GLU A 214 15.19 0.61 -13.63
C GLU A 214 15.00 0.16 -15.09
N LEU A 215 15.69 -0.91 -15.52
CA LEU A 215 15.56 -1.44 -16.87
C LEU A 215 14.14 -1.97 -17.18
N LEU A 216 13.35 -2.32 -16.16
CA LEU A 216 11.97 -2.73 -16.33
C LEU A 216 10.98 -1.56 -16.42
N ARG A 217 11.47 -0.33 -16.26
CA ARG A 217 10.67 0.91 -16.27
C ARG A 217 10.98 1.81 -17.48
N LEU A 218 12.03 1.48 -18.25
CA LEU A 218 12.35 2.19 -19.49
C LEU A 218 11.43 1.64 -20.58
N ASP A 219 10.54 2.50 -21.09
CA ASP A 219 9.80 2.32 -22.34
C ASP A 219 10.54 3.00 -23.48
#